data_db1bf6d0722b0debd476c2121d048ee2
#
_entry.id   db1bf6d0722b0debd476c2121d048ee2
#
_cell.length_a   1.000
_cell.length_b   1.000
_cell.length_c   1.000
_cell.angle_alpha   90.00
_cell.angle_beta   90.00
_cell.angle_gamma   90.00
#
_symmetry.space_group_name_H-M   'P 1'
#
loop_
_entity.id
_entity.type
_entity.pdbx_description
1 polymer ?
#
loop_
_entity_poly.entity_id
_entity_poly.type
_entity_poly.pdbx_seq_one_letter_code
_entity_poly.pdbx_strand_id
1 'polypeptide(L)'
;MSGRSYPTTPDGRYFLVAGRLWRSTNPAIPEERRHRLVAELMDARRAVKEAKRGNGDLGATRKAVDAAKVALGERGPVWWDDGAPDLNRHLAKNTAYAEWAAEVKISGSAISSDGIAQSAAGGRHAPS
;
A
#
# COMPACT_ATOMS: atom_id res chain seq x y z
N MET A 1 9.98 5.15 -9.41
CA MET A 1 9.33 5.38 -9.20
C MET A 1 8.33 5.53 -9.66
N SER A 2 8.25 5.27 -9.90
CA SER A 2 7.46 5.76 -10.21
C SER A 2 6.64 6.05 -9.83
N GLY A 3 6.73 6.12 -9.76
CA GLY A 3 6.12 6.51 -8.89
C GLY A 3 4.84 7.02 -8.71
N ARG A 4 3.97 6.15 -8.58
CA ARG A 4 2.64 6.58 -8.27
C ARG A 4 2.52 6.85 -6.77
N SER A 5 1.98 8.02 -6.45
CA SER A 5 1.78 8.43 -5.06
C SER A 5 0.30 8.28 -4.71
N TYR A 6 0.00 7.64 -3.59
CA TYR A 6 -1.36 7.48 -3.11
C TYR A 6 -1.60 8.36 -1.88
N PRO A 7 -2.84 8.84 -1.69
CA PRO A 7 -3.16 9.62 -0.49
C PRO A 7 -2.89 8.80 0.77
N THR A 8 -2.26 9.42 1.75
CA THR A 8 -1.94 8.78 3.02
C THR A 8 -2.81 9.37 4.11
N THR A 9 -3.30 8.55 5.04
CA THR A 9 -4.12 9.04 6.16
C THR A 9 -3.33 10.05 6.99
N PRO A 10 -4.04 10.97 7.67
CA PRO A 10 -3.35 12.00 8.46
C PRO A 10 -2.38 11.45 9.51
N ASP A 11 -2.65 10.26 10.04
CA ASP A 11 -1.77 9.63 11.03
C ASP A 11 -0.65 8.82 10.38
N GLY A 12 -0.62 8.74 9.05
CA GLY A 12 0.44 8.04 8.33
C GLY A 12 0.35 6.52 8.32
N ARG A 13 -0.72 5.96 8.87
CA ARG A 13 -0.81 4.49 9.04
C ARG A 13 -1.27 3.74 7.81
N TYR A 14 -2.04 4.41 6.96
CA TYR A 14 -2.60 3.77 5.76
C TYR A 14 -2.50 4.68 4.55
N PHE A 15 -2.51 4.07 3.38
CA PHE A 15 -2.72 4.81 2.14
C PHE A 15 -3.96 4.27 1.47
N LEU A 16 -4.56 5.08 0.59
CA LEU A 16 -5.86 4.79 -0.01
C LEU A 16 -5.70 4.39 -1.47
N VAL A 17 -6.21 3.20 -1.82
CA VAL A 17 -6.23 2.75 -3.21
C VAL A 17 -7.60 2.16 -3.49
N ALA A 18 -8.30 2.72 -4.46
CA ALA A 18 -9.62 2.22 -4.88
C ALA A 18 -10.58 2.09 -3.70
N GLY A 19 -10.55 3.04 -2.77
CA GLY A 19 -11.45 3.08 -1.63
C GLY A 19 -11.06 2.20 -0.45
N ARG A 20 -9.97 1.43 -0.57
CA ARG A 20 -9.50 0.58 0.52
C ARG A 20 -8.25 1.12 1.14
N LEU A 21 -8.14 0.89 2.45
CA LEU A 21 -6.96 1.25 3.22
C LEU A 21 -5.92 0.14 3.11
N TRP A 22 -4.68 0.53 2.89
CA TRP A 22 -3.54 -0.40 2.87
C TRP A 22 -2.51 0.10 3.84
N ARG A 23 -2.01 -0.78 4.67
CA ARG A 23 -1.09 -0.38 5.73
C ARG A 23 0.23 0.12 5.17
N SER A 24 0.66 1.28 5.66
CA SER A 24 1.91 1.90 5.24
C SER A 24 3.11 1.21 5.86
N THR A 25 4.28 1.40 5.26
CA THR A 25 5.55 0.92 5.81
C THR A 25 5.78 1.57 7.18
N ASN A 26 6.33 0.81 8.12
CA ASN A 26 6.67 1.32 9.46
C ASN A 26 7.69 2.45 9.34
N PRO A 27 7.36 3.68 9.76
CA PRO A 27 8.27 4.81 9.60
C PRO A 27 9.47 4.77 10.54
N ALA A 28 9.44 3.89 11.55
CA ALA A 28 10.56 3.76 12.49
C ALA A 28 11.70 2.92 11.93
N ILE A 29 11.51 2.23 10.81
CA ILE A 29 12.57 1.43 10.21
C ILE A 29 13.62 2.37 9.63
N PRO A 30 14.92 2.18 9.99
CA PRO A 30 15.97 3.01 9.42
C PRO A 30 15.97 2.92 7.90
N GLU A 31 16.27 4.03 7.23
CA GLU A 31 16.17 4.10 5.78
C GLU A 31 17.00 3.04 5.07
N GLU A 32 18.20 2.79 5.54
CA GLU A 32 19.07 1.78 4.93
C GLU A 32 18.43 0.39 4.99
N ARG A 33 17.85 0.06 6.16
CA ARG A 33 17.18 -1.22 6.32
C ARG A 33 15.92 -1.27 5.45
N ARG A 34 15.19 -0.17 5.37
CA ARG A 34 13.99 -0.09 4.54
C ARG A 34 14.32 -0.35 3.08
N HIS A 35 15.41 0.28 2.59
CA HIS A 35 15.85 0.06 1.20
C HIS A 35 16.17 -1.40 0.95
N ARG A 36 16.82 -2.05 1.91
CA ARG A 36 17.19 -3.46 1.79
C ARG A 36 15.95 -4.34 1.75
N LEU A 37 14.98 -4.07 2.63
CA LEU A 37 13.73 -4.83 2.68
C LEU A 37 12.91 -4.64 1.41
N VAL A 38 12.87 -3.42 0.88
CA VAL A 38 12.18 -3.15 -0.38
C VAL A 38 12.83 -3.93 -1.52
N ALA A 39 14.15 -3.97 -1.56
CA ALA A 39 14.87 -4.74 -2.59
C ALA A 39 14.53 -6.24 -2.48
N GLU A 40 14.48 -6.77 -1.26
CA GLU A 40 14.10 -8.16 -1.03
C GLU A 40 12.68 -8.43 -1.50
N LEU A 41 11.78 -7.48 -1.24
CA LEU A 41 10.38 -7.61 -1.69
C LEU A 41 10.30 -7.64 -3.21
N MET A 42 11.06 -6.77 -3.89
CA MET A 42 11.06 -6.75 -5.34
C MET A 42 11.60 -8.04 -5.93
N ASP A 43 12.68 -8.58 -5.33
CA ASP A 43 13.23 -9.86 -5.74
C ASP A 43 12.21 -10.98 -5.55
N ALA A 44 11.52 -10.98 -4.40
CA ALA A 44 10.50 -12.00 -4.12
C ALA A 44 9.34 -11.92 -5.10
N ARG A 45 8.93 -10.72 -5.46
CA ARG A 45 7.86 -10.54 -6.46
C ARG A 45 8.26 -11.08 -7.82
N ARG A 46 9.51 -10.84 -8.23
CA ARG A 46 10.01 -11.40 -9.48
C ARG A 46 10.02 -12.92 -9.42
N ALA A 47 10.41 -13.48 -8.27
CA ALA A 47 10.41 -14.92 -8.10
C ALA A 47 9.00 -15.52 -8.18
N VAL A 48 7.99 -14.81 -7.64
CA VAL A 48 6.59 -15.23 -7.78
C VAL A 48 6.20 -15.29 -9.24
N LYS A 49 6.57 -14.26 -10.00
CA LYS A 49 6.25 -14.20 -11.42
C LYS A 49 6.87 -15.36 -12.17
N GLU A 50 8.14 -15.67 -11.87
CA GLU A 50 8.81 -16.81 -12.52
C GLU A 50 8.21 -18.14 -12.09
N ALA A 51 7.85 -18.28 -10.80
CA ALA A 51 7.23 -19.52 -10.30
C ALA A 51 5.89 -19.77 -10.98
N LYS A 52 5.13 -18.72 -11.28
CA LYS A 52 3.88 -18.86 -12.01
C LYS A 52 4.08 -19.37 -13.43
N ARG A 53 5.28 -19.17 -13.98
CA ARG A 53 5.64 -19.70 -15.30
C ARG A 53 6.23 -21.11 -15.22
N GLY A 54 6.27 -21.71 -14.02
CA GLY A 54 6.81 -23.03 -13.83
C GLY A 54 8.27 -23.06 -13.39
N ASN A 55 8.87 -21.90 -13.11
CA ASN A 55 10.30 -21.77 -12.80
C ASN A 55 10.53 -21.57 -11.31
N GLY A 56 10.07 -22.49 -10.48
CA GLY A 56 10.32 -22.40 -9.06
C GLY A 56 9.11 -22.80 -8.22
N ASP A 57 9.27 -22.69 -6.91
CA ASP A 57 8.25 -23.06 -5.94
C ASP A 57 7.39 -21.83 -5.61
N LEU A 58 6.17 -21.82 -6.12
CA LEU A 58 5.26 -20.70 -5.92
C LEU A 58 4.95 -20.49 -4.43
N GLY A 59 4.78 -21.56 -3.68
CA GLY A 59 4.51 -21.45 -2.24
C GLY A 59 5.65 -20.78 -1.49
N ALA A 60 6.88 -21.18 -1.80
CA ALA A 60 8.06 -20.61 -1.14
C ALA A 60 8.23 -19.14 -1.52
N THR A 61 8.00 -18.80 -2.80
CA THR A 61 8.17 -17.41 -3.24
C THR A 61 7.11 -16.50 -2.63
N ARG A 62 5.88 -17.00 -2.45
CA ARG A 62 4.82 -16.24 -1.80
C ARG A 62 5.14 -16.00 -0.32
N LYS A 63 5.75 -16.99 0.34
CA LYS A 63 6.18 -16.84 1.72
C LYS A 63 7.26 -15.75 1.82
N ALA A 64 8.16 -15.67 0.83
CA ALA A 64 9.19 -14.65 0.82
C ALA A 64 8.60 -13.25 0.68
N VAL A 65 7.57 -13.08 -0.17
CA VAL A 65 6.87 -11.82 -0.29
C VAL A 65 6.23 -11.44 1.04
N ASP A 66 5.54 -12.39 1.67
CA ASP A 66 4.88 -12.15 2.94
C ASP A 66 5.89 -11.77 4.02
N ALA A 67 7.01 -12.47 4.10
CA ALA A 67 8.04 -12.19 5.10
C ALA A 67 8.60 -10.78 4.92
N ALA A 68 8.84 -10.35 3.68
CA ALA A 68 9.35 -9.01 3.43
C ALA A 68 8.32 -7.95 3.83
N LYS A 69 7.04 -8.18 3.54
CA LYS A 69 6.00 -7.24 3.91
C LYS A 69 5.80 -7.17 5.42
N VAL A 70 5.90 -8.30 6.12
CA VAL A 70 5.83 -8.30 7.58
C VAL A 70 6.99 -7.49 8.16
N ALA A 71 8.20 -7.69 7.62
CA ALA A 71 9.36 -6.96 8.09
C ALA A 71 9.24 -5.46 7.86
N LEU A 72 8.56 -5.06 6.78
CA LEU A 72 8.31 -3.65 6.48
C LEU A 72 7.17 -3.06 7.33
N GLY A 73 6.44 -3.89 8.05
CA GLY A 73 5.29 -3.43 8.85
C GLY A 73 4.00 -3.33 8.07
N GLU A 74 3.99 -3.80 6.82
CA GLU A 74 2.82 -3.72 5.95
C GLU A 74 1.87 -4.90 6.13
N ARG A 75 2.29 -5.93 6.83
CA ARG A 75 1.49 -7.10 7.18
C ARG A 75 1.85 -7.58 8.58
N GLY A 76 1.08 -8.53 9.09
CA GLY A 76 1.31 -9.10 10.41
C GLY A 76 0.98 -8.12 11.51
N PRO A 77 1.64 -8.19 12.66
CA PRO A 77 1.35 -7.30 13.78
C PRO A 77 1.49 -5.85 13.35
N VAL A 78 0.60 -4.99 13.85
CA VAL A 78 0.67 -3.56 13.55
C VAL A 78 1.94 -2.98 14.18
N TRP A 79 2.50 -1.92 13.55
CA TRP A 79 3.73 -1.31 14.04
C TRP A 79 3.49 -0.20 15.07
N TRP A 80 2.24 0.16 15.33
CA TRP A 80 1.90 1.13 16.37
C TRP A 80 1.51 0.39 17.64
N ASP A 81 1.54 1.11 18.78
CA ASP A 81 1.32 0.50 20.08
C ASP A 81 0.28 1.22 20.91
N ASP A 82 -0.59 2.01 20.28
CA ASP A 82 -1.63 2.75 21.00
C ASP A 82 -2.97 2.00 21.07
N GLY A 83 -2.98 0.75 20.68
CA GLY A 83 -4.18 -0.08 20.76
C GLY A 83 -5.14 0.06 19.59
N ALA A 84 -4.84 0.92 18.61
CA ALA A 84 -5.72 1.08 17.47
C ALA A 84 -5.76 -0.20 16.63
N PRO A 85 -6.94 -0.60 16.14
CA PRO A 85 -7.07 -1.85 15.40
C PRO A 85 -6.41 -1.79 14.02
N ASP A 86 -6.17 -2.98 13.46
CA ASP A 86 -5.63 -3.11 12.12
C ASP A 86 -6.78 -3.01 11.12
N LEU A 87 -6.80 -1.96 10.32
CA LEU A 87 -7.83 -1.73 9.30
C LEU A 87 -7.32 -2.01 7.89
N ASN A 88 -6.22 -2.75 7.78
CA ASN A 88 -5.65 -3.10 6.48
C ASN A 88 -6.68 -3.81 5.62
N ARG A 89 -6.85 -3.35 4.39
CA ARG A 89 -7.80 -3.86 3.39
C ARG A 89 -9.26 -3.52 3.65
N HIS A 90 -9.57 -2.81 4.73
CA HIS A 90 -10.95 -2.38 4.98
C HIS A 90 -11.33 -1.25 4.02
N LEU A 91 -12.60 -1.17 3.68
CA LEU A 91 -13.09 -0.02 2.94
C LEU A 91 -13.03 1.20 3.85
N ALA A 92 -12.40 2.27 3.38
CA ALA A 92 -12.22 3.46 4.21
C ALA A 92 -13.55 4.03 4.68
N LYS A 93 -14.61 3.93 3.86
CA LYS A 93 -15.93 4.45 4.21
C LYS A 93 -16.55 3.76 5.42
N ASN A 94 -16.05 2.58 5.78
CA ASN A 94 -16.55 1.82 6.92
C ASN A 94 -15.67 1.98 8.16
N THR A 95 -14.79 2.98 8.15
CA THR A 95 -13.82 3.19 9.23
C THR A 95 -13.85 4.63 9.70
N ALA A 96 -13.06 4.94 10.72
CA ALA A 96 -12.91 6.31 11.21
C ALA A 96 -12.31 7.26 10.16
N TYR A 97 -11.75 6.74 9.08
CA TYR A 97 -11.18 7.57 8.01
C TYR A 97 -12.21 7.91 6.92
N ALA A 98 -13.49 7.60 7.13
CA ALA A 98 -14.51 7.79 6.10
C ALA A 98 -14.59 9.23 5.60
N GLU A 99 -14.57 10.21 6.50
CA GLU A 99 -14.64 11.62 6.13
C GLU A 99 -13.42 12.05 5.34
N TRP A 100 -12.24 11.65 5.82
CA TRP A 100 -11.00 11.97 5.14
C TRP A 100 -10.99 11.37 3.72
N ALA A 101 -11.44 10.12 3.59
CA ALA A 101 -11.46 9.46 2.29
C ALA A 101 -12.42 10.16 1.33
N ALA A 102 -13.54 10.63 1.83
CA ALA A 102 -14.50 11.36 1.00
C ALA A 102 -13.90 12.69 0.51
N GLU A 103 -13.19 13.39 1.38
CA GLU A 103 -12.55 14.65 1.01
C GLU A 103 -11.46 14.45 -0.03
N VAL A 104 -10.66 13.39 0.14
CA VAL A 104 -9.60 13.07 -0.81
C VAL A 104 -10.20 12.73 -2.17
N LYS A 105 -11.28 11.99 -2.20
CA LYS A 105 -11.94 11.62 -3.44
C LYS A 105 -12.46 12.84 -4.18
N ILE A 106 -13.08 13.79 -3.45
CA ILE A 106 -13.58 15.02 -4.05
C ILE A 106 -12.43 15.84 -4.61
N SER A 107 -11.35 15.98 -3.86
CA SER A 107 -10.17 16.74 -4.31
C SER A 107 -9.56 16.11 -5.56
N GLY A 108 -9.47 14.79 -5.57
CA GLY A 108 -8.94 14.07 -6.71
C GLY A 108 -9.79 14.25 -7.94
N SER A 109 -11.11 14.23 -7.79
CA SER A 109 -12.02 14.44 -8.89
C SER A 109 -11.91 15.84 -9.45
N ALA A 110 -11.72 16.81 -8.59
CA ALA A 110 -11.60 18.21 -9.02
C ALA A 110 -10.33 18.44 -9.81
N ILE A 111 -9.28 17.74 -9.49
CA ILE A 111 -8.01 17.88 -10.18
C ILE A 111 -7.99 17.13 -11.49
N SER A 112 -8.64 16.08 -11.53
CA SER A 112 -8.48 15.16 -12.57
C SER A 112 -9.04 15.54 -13.86
N SER A 113 -8.50 16.01 -14.40
CA SER A 113 -8.90 16.05 -15.68
C SER A 113 -8.07 15.07 -16.46
N ASP A 114 -7.82 14.79 -15.71
CA ASP A 114 -7.20 13.78 -16.07
C ASP A 114 -6.92 13.05 -16.22
N GLY A 115 -7.06 13.62 -16.30
CA GLY A 115 -6.73 12.61 -16.32
C GLY A 115 -6.58 11.94 -16.10
N ILE A 116 -6.80 12.54 -16.12
CA ILE A 116 -6.77 11.72 -15.83
C ILE A 116 -6.94 11.02 -15.41
N ALA A 117 -6.89 11.57 -15.54
CA ALA A 117 -7.07 10.72 -14.99
C ALA A 117 -7.06 9.98 -14.53
N GLN A 118 -7.15 10.48 -14.50
CA GLN A 118 -7.22 9.71 -13.92
C GLN A 118 -7.12 9.11 -13.44
N SER A 119 -7.05 9.99 -13.76
CA SER A 119 -7.07 9.35 -13.17
C SER A 119 -6.99 8.97 -12.62
N ALA A 120 -6.81 9.47 -13.04
CA ALA A 120 -6.90 8.95 -12.45
C ALA A 120 -6.82 8.65 -11.99
N ALA A 121 -6.77 9.14 -12.26
CA ALA A 121 -6.85 8.70 -11.74
C ALA A 121 -6.89 8.49 -11.34
N GLY A 122 -6.82 8.87 -11.57
CA GLY A 122 -7.02 8.53 -11.18
C GLY A 122 -7.09 8.45 -10.81
N GLY A 123 -7.02 8.71 -11.15
CA GLY A 123 -7.34 8.45 -10.88
C GLY A 123 -7.31 8.41 -10.56
N ARG A 124 -7.23 8.05 -10.86
CA ARG A 124 -7.42 7.80 -10.60
C ARG A 124 -7.46 7.75 -10.29
N HIS A 125 -7.33 8.39 -10.34
CA HIS A 125 -7.60 8.15 -9.88
C HIS A 125 -7.52 8.26 -9.60
N ALA A 126 -7.07 8.62 -9.95
CA ALA A 126 -7.23 8.52 -9.64
C ALA A 126 -7.09 8.70 -9.40
N PRO A 127 -6.87 8.97 -9.32
CA PRO A 127 -6.95 8.92 -8.95
C PRO A 127 -6.64 9.06 -8.75
N SER A 128 -6.45 9.69 -8.85
CA SER A 128 -6.29 9.55 -8.59
C SER A 128 -6.27 9.48 -8.47
#